data_82029c0817b463a9f13b49dd1bc99c94
#
_entry.id   82029c0817b463a9f13b49dd1bc99c94
#
_cell.length_a   1.000
_cell.length_b   1.000
_cell.length_c   1.000
_cell.angle_alpha   90.00
_cell.angle_beta   90.00
_cell.angle_gamma   90.00
#
_symmetry.space_group_name_H-M   'P 1'
#
loop_
_entity.id
_entity.type
_entity.pdbx_description
1 polymer ?
#
loop_
_entity_poly.entity_id
_entity_poly.type
_entity_poly.pdbx_seq_one_letter_code
_entity_poly.pdbx_strand_id
1 'polypeptide(L)'
;MVEEEEIPTHSEAVPENEPKGGMCECILVPIYWFKMLAMEMHWSFAFGVVMVYGVSQGLGGALSRVGTEYYMKDVQKVQPSEAQAYAGITNIPWLVKPIWGLLTDVLPIYGYRRRPYFIFAGVLGILSMLFLSLHRNQHIVLALLSLTAGSAGVAMADVTIDACVAENSGTYPSLAPDMQSLCSLSSSIGALIGFSLSGIFVHLIGPEGVYGLLTIPFGLVLLVGIFLREPQTFNFAYGQVNQKFLDAAKTMWKTLKCPDVWRPCLYMYLSFAISLNIYEGMFYWLTDSKAGPSFSQETIGYILSVGSVGSVLGAIFFQYGLKNHPFRDLLFWTQLLLGLSGMLDLVLVLRLNLKLGIPDSIFVVIDESISRMTGQLKWMPLLVLSSRLCPPGIEGTFFALLMSIDNAGLLSSSWGGGLLLHILKVTRTQFEKLWLAILIRNILRVAPLCLLFLVPRTDPNITILPTDLAITKEGAETPETENIELLSLVENMDGR
;
A
#
# COMPACT_ATOMS: atom_id res chain seq x y z
N MET A 1 -64.18 12.04 -33.66
CA MET A 1 -64.12 10.63 -33.27
C MET A 1 -62.82 10.10 -33.81
N VAL A 2 -61.82 10.11 -32.96
CA VAL A 2 -60.49 9.49 -33.22
C VAL A 2 -60.31 8.61 -32.01
N GLU A 3 -60.23 7.30 -32.27
CA GLU A 3 -60.01 6.27 -31.28
C GLU A 3 -58.56 6.37 -30.80
N GLU A 4 -58.37 6.49 -29.45
CA GLU A 4 -57.10 6.29 -28.76
C GLU A 4 -56.88 4.81 -28.59
N GLU A 5 -55.81 4.27 -29.23
CA GLU A 5 -55.29 2.93 -28.98
C GLU A 5 -54.48 2.90 -27.70
N GLU A 6 -55.02 2.20 -26.70
CA GLU A 6 -54.30 1.88 -25.47
C GLU A 6 -53.17 0.88 -25.72
N ILE A 7 -51.92 1.25 -25.41
CA ILE A 7 -50.76 0.38 -25.37
C ILE A 7 -50.77 -0.39 -24.02
N PRO A 8 -50.77 -1.71 -24.03
CA PRO A 8 -50.73 -2.48 -22.78
C PRO A 8 -49.31 -2.47 -22.20
N THR A 9 -49.18 -1.89 -21.02
CA THR A 9 -47.99 -2.00 -20.17
C THR A 9 -47.94 -3.38 -19.50
N HIS A 10 -47.22 -4.32 -20.12
CA HIS A 10 -46.79 -5.54 -19.43
C HIS A 10 -45.54 -5.25 -18.62
N SER A 11 -45.70 -4.99 -17.32
CA SER A 11 -44.65 -5.14 -16.32
C SER A 11 -44.55 -6.63 -15.97
N GLU A 12 -43.70 -7.36 -16.65
CA GLU A 12 -43.26 -8.67 -16.16
C GLU A 12 -42.35 -8.43 -14.94
N ALA A 13 -42.88 -8.75 -13.78
CA ALA A 13 -42.10 -8.87 -12.55
C ALA A 13 -41.08 -10.01 -12.75
N VAL A 14 -39.83 -9.67 -12.77
CA VAL A 14 -38.73 -10.64 -12.67
C VAL A 14 -38.85 -11.29 -11.30
N PRO A 15 -38.95 -12.61 -11.18
CA PRO A 15 -39.01 -13.27 -9.89
C PRO A 15 -37.67 -13.06 -9.16
N GLU A 16 -37.67 -12.35 -8.04
CA GLU A 16 -36.60 -12.39 -7.05
C GLU A 16 -36.47 -13.82 -6.54
N ASN A 17 -35.61 -14.58 -7.14
CA ASN A 17 -35.14 -15.83 -6.56
C ASN A 17 -34.17 -15.46 -5.43
N GLU A 18 -34.69 -15.37 -4.20
CA GLU A 18 -33.85 -15.46 -3.01
C GLU A 18 -33.09 -16.79 -3.05
N PRO A 19 -31.74 -16.77 -3.01
CA PRO A 19 -30.96 -17.99 -3.01
C PRO A 19 -31.12 -18.67 -1.65
N LYS A 20 -31.89 -19.76 -1.59
CA LYS A 20 -31.83 -20.75 -0.50
C LYS A 20 -30.51 -21.53 -0.65
N GLY A 21 -29.39 -20.85 -0.47
CA GLY A 21 -28.07 -21.44 -0.60
C GLY A 21 -27.58 -22.05 0.70
N GLY A 22 -27.36 -23.35 0.70
CA GLY A 22 -26.63 -24.02 1.76
C GLY A 22 -25.16 -23.54 1.81
N MET A 23 -24.44 -23.87 2.91
CA MET A 23 -23.03 -23.49 3.15
C MET A 23 -22.08 -23.76 1.96
N CYS A 24 -22.44 -24.68 1.05
CA CYS A 24 -21.70 -24.99 -0.18
C CYS A 24 -21.78 -23.89 -1.24
N GLU A 25 -22.90 -23.16 -1.34
CA GLU A 25 -23.04 -22.04 -2.30
C GLU A 25 -22.23 -20.82 -1.88
N CYS A 26 -22.15 -20.52 -0.60
CA CYS A 26 -21.30 -19.42 -0.10
C CYS A 26 -19.80 -19.60 -0.44
N ILE A 27 -19.32 -20.85 -0.54
CA ILE A 27 -17.94 -21.15 -0.93
C ILE A 27 -17.75 -21.02 -2.44
N LEU A 28 -18.78 -21.27 -3.25
CA LEU A 28 -18.70 -21.20 -4.69
C LEU A 28 -18.82 -19.78 -5.26
N VAL A 29 -19.49 -18.87 -4.55
CA VAL A 29 -19.66 -17.46 -4.98
C VAL A 29 -18.33 -16.76 -5.26
N PRO A 30 -17.30 -16.80 -4.39
CA PRO A 30 -15.99 -16.20 -4.67
C PRO A 30 -15.29 -16.82 -5.89
N ILE A 31 -15.47 -18.13 -6.10
CA ILE A 31 -14.86 -18.85 -7.25
C ILE A 31 -15.52 -18.40 -8.56
N TYR A 32 -16.84 -18.30 -8.59
CA TYR A 32 -17.57 -17.79 -9.76
C TYR A 32 -17.25 -16.33 -10.04
N TRP A 33 -17.16 -15.49 -9.01
CA TRP A 33 -16.76 -14.09 -9.12
C TRP A 33 -15.35 -13.94 -9.70
N PHE A 34 -14.38 -14.69 -9.19
CA PHE A 34 -13.01 -14.70 -9.71
C PHE A 34 -12.96 -15.19 -11.17
N LYS A 35 -13.70 -16.26 -11.47
CA LYS A 35 -13.78 -16.78 -12.85
C LYS A 35 -14.41 -15.78 -13.81
N MET A 36 -15.45 -15.08 -13.40
CA MET A 36 -16.08 -14.01 -14.18
C MET A 36 -15.07 -12.91 -14.48
N LEU A 37 -14.37 -12.38 -13.49
CA LEU A 37 -13.34 -11.37 -13.68
C LEU A 37 -12.21 -11.84 -14.62
N ALA A 38 -11.74 -13.08 -14.46
CA ALA A 38 -10.68 -13.64 -15.30
C ALA A 38 -11.12 -13.85 -16.76
N MET A 39 -12.42 -14.05 -17.01
CA MET A 39 -12.97 -14.19 -18.36
C MET A 39 -13.19 -12.82 -19.03
N GLU A 40 -13.79 -11.86 -18.33
CA GLU A 40 -14.10 -10.51 -18.87
C GLU A 40 -12.83 -9.70 -19.16
N MET A 41 -11.83 -9.76 -18.27
CA MET A 41 -10.63 -8.93 -18.32
C MET A 41 -9.38 -9.63 -18.84
N HIS A 42 -9.49 -10.84 -19.35
CA HIS A 42 -8.39 -11.76 -19.64
C HIS A 42 -7.65 -12.29 -18.39
N TRP A 43 -7.40 -13.60 -18.37
CA TRP A 43 -6.79 -14.31 -17.23
C TRP A 43 -5.44 -13.75 -16.79
N SER A 44 -4.63 -13.20 -17.73
CA SER A 44 -3.29 -12.69 -17.42
C SER A 44 -3.32 -11.45 -16.52
N PHE A 45 -4.37 -10.63 -16.59
CA PHE A 45 -4.57 -9.50 -15.68
C PHE A 45 -4.89 -9.99 -14.27
N ALA A 46 -5.88 -10.87 -14.10
CA ALA A 46 -6.23 -11.44 -12.81
C ALA A 46 -5.03 -12.18 -12.18
N PHE A 47 -4.28 -12.93 -12.99
CA PHE A 47 -3.01 -13.55 -12.58
C PHE A 47 -2.01 -12.50 -12.09
N GLY A 48 -1.81 -11.40 -12.83
CA GLY A 48 -0.92 -10.30 -12.45
C GLY A 48 -1.30 -9.70 -11.10
N VAL A 49 -2.58 -9.39 -10.90
CA VAL A 49 -3.08 -8.84 -9.62
C VAL A 49 -2.81 -9.79 -8.45
N VAL A 50 -3.17 -11.07 -8.58
CA VAL A 50 -2.96 -12.06 -7.50
C VAL A 50 -1.47 -12.27 -7.20
N MET A 51 -0.61 -12.34 -8.24
CA MET A 51 0.82 -12.55 -8.04
C MET A 51 1.50 -11.33 -7.42
N VAL A 52 1.17 -10.11 -7.85
CA VAL A 52 1.81 -8.90 -7.32
C VAL A 52 1.25 -8.55 -5.94
N TYR A 53 -0.07 -8.37 -5.80
CA TYR A 53 -0.67 -7.99 -4.52
C TYR A 53 -0.73 -9.14 -3.52
N GLY A 54 -1.15 -10.33 -3.95
CA GLY A 54 -1.32 -11.48 -3.05
C GLY A 54 0.00 -12.11 -2.65
N VAL A 55 0.78 -12.54 -3.65
CA VAL A 55 1.98 -13.32 -3.38
C VAL A 55 3.19 -12.44 -3.10
N SER A 56 3.46 -11.39 -3.91
CA SER A 56 4.66 -10.57 -3.72
C SER A 56 4.51 -9.59 -2.54
N GLN A 57 3.46 -8.81 -2.50
CA GLN A 57 3.28 -7.80 -1.43
C GLN A 57 2.68 -8.41 -0.15
N GLY A 58 1.63 -9.22 -0.26
CA GLY A 58 0.99 -9.81 0.90
C GLY A 58 1.88 -10.85 1.56
N LEU A 59 2.02 -12.01 0.93
CA LEU A 59 2.79 -13.12 1.49
C LEU A 59 4.30 -12.80 1.57
N GLY A 60 4.89 -12.34 0.47
CA GLY A 60 6.31 -11.99 0.41
C GLY A 60 6.66 -10.83 1.35
N GLY A 61 5.82 -9.80 1.42
CA GLY A 61 6.01 -8.67 2.33
C GLY A 61 5.98 -9.09 3.81
N ALA A 62 5.06 -9.98 4.19
CA ALA A 62 4.98 -10.51 5.56
C ALA A 62 6.21 -11.37 5.92
N LEU A 63 6.61 -12.27 5.02
CA LEU A 63 7.83 -13.08 5.19
C LEU A 63 9.09 -12.20 5.26
N SER A 64 9.21 -11.23 4.36
CA SER A 64 10.33 -10.30 4.32
C SER A 64 10.43 -9.48 5.60
N ARG A 65 9.31 -9.01 6.13
CA ARG A 65 9.28 -8.22 7.36
C ARG A 65 9.87 -9.00 8.53
N VAL A 66 9.29 -10.15 8.85
CA VAL A 66 9.73 -10.97 9.99
C VAL A 66 11.15 -11.52 9.76
N GLY A 67 11.46 -11.96 8.54
CA GLY A 67 12.81 -12.39 8.17
C GLY A 67 13.85 -11.29 8.38
N THR A 68 13.56 -10.05 7.98
CA THR A 68 14.48 -8.90 8.13
C THR A 68 14.66 -8.51 9.59
N GLU A 69 13.60 -8.51 10.41
CA GLU A 69 13.65 -8.22 11.85
C GLU A 69 14.63 -9.19 12.55
N TYR A 70 14.49 -10.51 12.31
CA TYR A 70 15.40 -11.50 12.87
C TYR A 70 16.79 -11.46 12.23
N TYR A 71 16.90 -11.17 10.93
CA TYR A 71 18.19 -10.99 10.27
C TYR A 71 19.00 -9.84 10.89
N MET A 72 18.39 -8.70 11.12
CA MET A 72 19.05 -7.55 11.77
C MET A 72 19.42 -7.87 13.22
N LYS A 73 18.54 -8.55 13.95
CA LYS A 73 18.76 -8.89 15.35
C LYS A 73 19.80 -9.99 15.53
N ASP A 74 19.65 -11.12 14.86
CA ASP A 74 20.39 -12.35 15.21
C ASP A 74 21.62 -12.57 14.31
N VAL A 75 21.57 -12.18 13.03
CA VAL A 75 22.66 -12.31 12.06
C VAL A 75 23.56 -11.09 12.08
N GLN A 76 23.02 -9.91 11.80
CA GLN A 76 23.80 -8.66 11.76
C GLN A 76 24.11 -8.10 13.15
N LYS A 77 23.37 -8.52 14.18
CA LYS A 77 23.56 -8.15 15.59
C LYS A 77 23.57 -6.63 15.83
N VAL A 78 22.84 -5.88 15.05
CA VAL A 78 22.72 -4.41 15.16
C VAL A 78 21.89 -4.00 16.39
N GLN A 79 22.04 -2.76 16.82
CA GLN A 79 21.24 -2.20 17.91
C GLN A 79 19.80 -1.90 17.42
N PRO A 80 18.80 -1.87 18.34
CA PRO A 80 17.42 -1.53 17.96
C PRO A 80 17.30 -0.17 17.26
N SER A 81 18.10 0.82 17.68
CA SER A 81 18.14 2.15 17.06
C SER A 81 18.67 2.12 15.63
N GLU A 82 19.68 1.29 15.38
CA GLU A 82 20.25 1.10 14.03
C GLU A 82 19.28 0.33 13.15
N ALA A 83 18.68 -0.76 13.64
CA ALA A 83 17.67 -1.53 12.91
C ALA A 83 16.50 -0.63 12.48
N GLN A 84 16.02 0.23 13.38
CA GLN A 84 14.95 1.18 13.10
C GLN A 84 15.36 2.19 12.00
N ALA A 85 16.59 2.68 12.01
CA ALA A 85 17.11 3.57 10.97
C ALA A 85 17.26 2.85 9.62
N TYR A 86 17.75 1.61 9.64
CA TYR A 86 17.94 0.78 8.45
C TYR A 86 16.61 0.38 7.80
N ALA A 87 15.57 0.11 8.59
CA ALA A 87 14.21 -0.08 8.09
C ALA A 87 13.73 1.15 7.30
N GLY A 88 14.09 2.37 7.72
CA GLY A 88 13.85 3.58 6.93
C GLY A 88 14.59 3.56 5.60
N ILE A 89 15.89 3.23 5.58
CA ILE A 89 16.71 3.20 4.37
C ILE A 89 16.15 2.21 3.34
N THR A 90 15.77 1.01 3.77
CA THR A 90 15.22 -0.01 2.86
C THR A 90 13.87 0.39 2.24
N ASN A 91 13.17 1.36 2.81
CA ASN A 91 11.92 1.90 2.28
C ASN A 91 12.09 3.13 1.35
N ILE A 92 13.31 3.61 1.10
CA ILE A 92 13.57 4.72 0.16
C ILE A 92 12.96 4.48 -1.24
N PRO A 93 12.97 3.27 -1.84
CA PRO A 93 12.34 3.03 -3.14
C PRO A 93 10.85 3.39 -3.21
N TRP A 94 10.12 3.32 -2.11
CA TRP A 94 8.73 3.74 -2.01
C TRP A 94 8.55 5.26 -1.99
N LEU A 95 9.57 5.99 -1.54
CA LEU A 95 9.60 7.44 -1.62
C LEU A 95 9.69 7.95 -3.06
N VAL A 96 10.40 7.23 -3.92
CA VAL A 96 10.58 7.59 -5.33
C VAL A 96 9.53 6.95 -6.25
N LYS A 97 8.42 6.47 -5.71
CA LYS A 97 7.29 5.86 -6.43
C LYS A 97 6.81 6.67 -7.66
N PRO A 98 6.70 8.03 -7.60
CA PRO A 98 6.32 8.83 -8.77
C PRO A 98 7.27 8.71 -9.95
N ILE A 99 8.57 8.50 -9.70
CA ILE A 99 9.57 8.31 -10.75
C ILE A 99 9.32 6.96 -11.45
N TRP A 100 9.04 5.89 -10.68
CA TRP A 100 8.70 4.59 -11.26
C TRP A 100 7.43 4.68 -12.11
N GLY A 101 6.37 5.33 -11.59
CA GLY A 101 5.12 5.54 -12.32
C GLY A 101 5.34 6.27 -13.64
N LEU A 102 6.04 7.39 -13.58
CA LEU A 102 6.33 8.20 -14.76
C LEU A 102 7.19 7.44 -15.79
N LEU A 103 8.16 6.64 -15.33
CA LEU A 103 8.96 5.79 -16.21
C LEU A 103 8.08 4.77 -16.95
N THR A 104 7.21 4.06 -16.22
CA THR A 104 6.33 3.04 -16.81
C THR A 104 5.29 3.65 -17.77
N ASP A 105 4.87 4.89 -17.55
CA ASP A 105 3.88 5.58 -18.39
C ASP A 105 4.50 6.17 -19.66
N VAL A 106 5.73 6.71 -19.54
CA VAL A 106 6.36 7.53 -20.59
C VAL A 106 7.40 6.78 -21.40
N LEU A 107 8.05 5.74 -20.84
CA LEU A 107 9.16 5.05 -21.51
C LEU A 107 8.81 3.59 -21.84
N PRO A 108 8.26 3.31 -23.06
CA PRO A 108 8.10 1.93 -23.51
C PRO A 108 9.46 1.33 -23.88
N ILE A 109 9.70 0.09 -23.48
CA ILE A 109 10.88 -0.69 -23.82
C ILE A 109 10.46 -1.79 -24.79
N TYR A 110 11.07 -1.85 -25.98
CA TYR A 110 10.68 -2.77 -27.07
C TYR A 110 9.18 -2.68 -27.47
N GLY A 111 8.58 -1.48 -27.32
CA GLY A 111 7.18 -1.26 -27.63
C GLY A 111 6.20 -1.67 -26.54
N TYR A 112 6.66 -2.14 -25.39
CA TYR A 112 5.83 -2.48 -24.24
C TYR A 112 6.04 -1.51 -23.08
N ARG A 113 4.93 -1.09 -22.43
CA ARG A 113 4.98 -0.13 -21.29
C ARG A 113 5.05 -0.80 -19.92
N ARG A 114 4.45 -2.00 -19.76
CA ARG A 114 4.31 -2.67 -18.45
C ARG A 114 5.18 -3.91 -18.33
N ARG A 115 5.18 -4.78 -19.33
CA ARG A 115 5.91 -6.06 -19.33
C ARG A 115 7.38 -5.96 -18.95
N PRO A 116 8.19 -5.05 -19.53
CA PRO A 116 9.62 -4.96 -19.23
C PRO A 116 9.91 -4.59 -17.78
N TYR A 117 9.04 -3.77 -17.19
CA TYR A 117 9.20 -3.33 -15.80
C TYR A 117 8.91 -4.45 -14.80
N PHE A 118 7.92 -5.33 -15.06
CA PHE A 118 7.72 -6.54 -14.26
C PHE A 118 8.91 -7.49 -14.37
N ILE A 119 9.45 -7.68 -15.58
CA ILE A 119 10.64 -8.52 -15.79
C ILE A 119 11.82 -7.95 -15.02
N PHE A 120 12.10 -6.65 -15.13
CA PHE A 120 13.17 -5.99 -14.40
C PHE A 120 12.98 -6.08 -12.89
N ALA A 121 11.78 -5.82 -12.39
CA ALA A 121 11.44 -5.93 -10.97
C ALA A 121 11.67 -7.35 -10.42
N GLY A 122 11.21 -8.36 -11.18
CA GLY A 122 11.41 -9.77 -10.83
C GLY A 122 12.87 -10.17 -10.80
N VAL A 123 13.65 -9.83 -11.85
CA VAL A 123 15.09 -10.12 -11.91
C VAL A 123 15.85 -9.43 -10.78
N LEU A 124 15.60 -8.13 -10.57
CA LEU A 124 16.24 -7.36 -9.50
C LEU A 124 15.97 -7.99 -8.13
N GLY A 125 14.71 -8.36 -7.86
CA GLY A 125 14.32 -9.00 -6.60
C GLY A 125 14.94 -10.39 -6.42
N ILE A 126 14.96 -11.24 -7.47
CA ILE A 126 15.60 -12.56 -7.42
C ILE A 126 17.08 -12.42 -7.08
N LEU A 127 17.80 -11.57 -7.80
CA LEU A 127 19.24 -11.37 -7.59
C LEU A 127 19.52 -10.84 -6.18
N SER A 128 18.73 -9.89 -5.71
CA SER A 128 18.87 -9.31 -4.37
C SER A 128 18.65 -10.33 -3.27
N MET A 129 17.58 -11.13 -3.37
CA MET A 129 17.25 -12.14 -2.37
C MET A 129 18.18 -13.33 -2.39
N LEU A 130 18.62 -13.78 -3.57
CA LEU A 130 19.64 -14.82 -3.68
C LEU A 130 20.97 -14.38 -3.07
N PHE A 131 21.37 -13.13 -3.30
CA PHE A 131 22.60 -12.60 -2.71
C PHE A 131 22.53 -12.63 -1.17
N LEU A 132 21.40 -12.22 -0.58
CA LEU A 132 21.19 -12.29 0.87
C LEU A 132 21.14 -13.71 1.42
N SER A 133 20.57 -14.65 0.66
CA SER A 133 20.46 -16.04 1.08
C SER A 133 21.78 -16.81 1.01
N LEU A 134 22.61 -16.55 -0.01
CA LEU A 134 23.82 -17.32 -0.25
C LEU A 134 25.04 -16.82 0.54
N HIS A 135 25.09 -15.53 0.89
CA HIS A 135 26.24 -14.92 1.56
C HIS A 135 25.94 -14.67 3.05
N ARG A 136 26.31 -15.62 3.91
CA ARG A 136 25.96 -15.59 5.34
C ARG A 136 26.66 -14.49 6.17
N ASN A 137 27.89 -14.11 5.84
CA ASN A 137 28.71 -13.16 6.62
C ASN A 137 28.97 -11.86 5.87
N GLN A 138 27.96 -11.31 5.21
CA GLN A 138 28.14 -10.07 4.46
C GLN A 138 28.16 -8.83 5.35
N HIS A 139 28.91 -7.82 4.90
CA HIS A 139 28.92 -6.53 5.55
C HIS A 139 27.54 -5.87 5.49
N ILE A 140 27.14 -5.18 6.59
CA ILE A 140 25.82 -4.54 6.71
C ILE A 140 25.46 -3.65 5.51
N VAL A 141 26.41 -2.92 4.93
CA VAL A 141 26.18 -2.06 3.76
C VAL A 141 25.70 -2.87 2.54
N LEU A 142 26.29 -4.04 2.28
CA LEU A 142 25.87 -4.90 1.17
C LEU A 142 24.50 -5.52 1.43
N ALA A 143 24.22 -5.87 2.69
CA ALA A 143 22.91 -6.35 3.09
C ALA A 143 21.83 -5.26 2.88
N LEU A 144 22.10 -4.03 3.30
CA LEU A 144 21.19 -2.90 3.09
C LEU A 144 20.98 -2.57 1.61
N LEU A 145 22.04 -2.60 0.81
CA LEU A 145 21.92 -2.42 -0.65
C LEU A 145 21.03 -3.48 -1.28
N SER A 146 21.21 -4.76 -0.89
CA SER A 146 20.39 -5.86 -1.39
C SER A 146 18.93 -5.75 -0.94
N LEU A 147 18.68 -5.43 0.34
CA LEU A 147 17.32 -5.20 0.86
C LEU A 147 16.65 -4.03 0.15
N THR A 148 17.38 -2.93 -0.07
CA THR A 148 16.89 -1.76 -0.79
C THR A 148 16.59 -2.09 -2.26
N ALA A 149 17.45 -2.87 -2.92
CA ALA A 149 17.23 -3.32 -4.30
C ALA A 149 16.01 -4.26 -4.40
N GLY A 150 15.83 -5.19 -3.45
CA GLY A 150 14.61 -6.01 -3.37
C GLY A 150 13.36 -5.16 -3.16
N SER A 151 13.41 -4.19 -2.25
CA SER A 151 12.34 -3.22 -2.02
C SER A 151 12.02 -2.39 -3.27
N ALA A 152 13.04 -2.01 -4.07
CA ALA A 152 12.84 -1.32 -5.34
C ALA A 152 12.11 -2.21 -6.36
N GLY A 153 12.42 -3.51 -6.39
CA GLY A 153 11.70 -4.48 -7.21
C GLY A 153 10.20 -4.54 -6.84
N VAL A 154 9.89 -4.63 -5.54
CA VAL A 154 8.49 -4.64 -5.08
C VAL A 154 7.79 -3.31 -5.42
N ALA A 155 8.42 -2.16 -5.16
CA ALA A 155 7.84 -0.84 -5.42
C ALA A 155 7.58 -0.61 -6.92
N MET A 156 8.47 -1.10 -7.79
CA MET A 156 8.29 -1.02 -9.24
C MET A 156 7.16 -1.93 -9.73
N ALA A 157 7.07 -3.17 -9.23
CA ALA A 157 5.99 -4.08 -9.56
C ALA A 157 4.62 -3.53 -9.12
N ASP A 158 4.57 -2.93 -7.93
CA ASP A 158 3.39 -2.28 -7.36
C ASP A 158 2.86 -1.15 -8.25
N VAL A 159 3.72 -0.18 -8.59
CA VAL A 159 3.33 0.93 -9.48
C VAL A 159 2.90 0.43 -10.85
N THR A 160 3.55 -0.61 -11.35
CA THR A 160 3.24 -1.16 -12.69
C THR A 160 1.87 -1.85 -12.70
N ILE A 161 1.52 -2.60 -11.64
CA ILE A 161 0.20 -3.23 -11.54
C ILE A 161 -0.90 -2.19 -11.24
N ASP A 162 -0.61 -1.17 -10.40
CA ASP A 162 -1.52 -0.04 -10.15
C ASP A 162 -1.94 0.62 -11.47
N ALA A 163 -0.98 0.82 -12.37
CA ALA A 163 -1.23 1.39 -13.68
C ALA A 163 -2.06 0.46 -14.58
N CYS A 164 -1.84 -0.86 -14.53
CA CYS A 164 -2.68 -1.83 -15.24
C CYS A 164 -4.12 -1.83 -14.70
N VAL A 165 -4.29 -1.73 -13.37
CA VAL A 165 -5.62 -1.65 -12.73
C VAL A 165 -6.33 -0.36 -13.12
N ALA A 166 -5.63 0.77 -13.14
CA ALA A 166 -6.19 2.06 -13.54
C ALA A 166 -6.64 2.07 -15.00
N GLU A 167 -5.82 1.53 -15.91
CA GLU A 167 -6.12 1.43 -17.34
C GLU A 167 -7.34 0.54 -17.59
N ASN A 168 -7.39 -0.65 -16.96
CA ASN A 168 -8.55 -1.54 -17.10
C ASN A 168 -9.81 -0.96 -16.44
N SER A 169 -9.70 -0.23 -15.32
CA SER A 169 -10.83 0.45 -14.68
C SER A 169 -11.42 1.55 -15.56
N GLY A 170 -10.58 2.21 -16.37
CA GLY A 170 -11.04 3.16 -17.39
C GLY A 170 -11.76 2.48 -18.55
N THR A 171 -11.27 1.30 -18.98
CA THR A 171 -11.88 0.53 -20.09
C THR A 171 -13.17 -0.17 -19.67
N TYR A 172 -13.25 -0.69 -18.44
CA TYR A 172 -14.40 -1.41 -17.87
C TYR A 172 -14.87 -0.74 -16.57
N PRO A 173 -15.54 0.43 -16.61
CA PRO A 173 -15.90 1.18 -15.40
C PRO A 173 -16.83 0.42 -14.46
N SER A 174 -17.71 -0.44 -14.97
CA SER A 174 -18.62 -1.28 -14.17
C SER A 174 -17.89 -2.31 -13.32
N LEU A 175 -16.70 -2.78 -13.73
CA LEU A 175 -15.89 -3.76 -13.01
C LEU A 175 -14.81 -3.11 -12.14
N ALA A 176 -14.66 -1.79 -12.14
CA ALA A 176 -13.64 -1.10 -11.36
C ALA A 176 -13.71 -1.41 -9.84
N PRO A 177 -14.90 -1.47 -9.18
CA PRO A 177 -14.98 -1.90 -7.78
C PRO A 177 -14.52 -3.35 -7.55
N ASP A 178 -14.81 -4.25 -8.50
CA ASP A 178 -14.40 -5.65 -8.41
C ASP A 178 -12.89 -5.81 -8.53
N MET A 179 -12.24 -5.03 -9.42
CA MET A 179 -10.78 -4.99 -9.54
C MET A 179 -10.12 -4.53 -8.24
N GLN A 180 -10.60 -3.44 -7.64
CA GLN A 180 -10.10 -2.95 -6.36
C GLN A 180 -10.31 -3.97 -5.24
N SER A 181 -11.44 -4.66 -5.24
CA SER A 181 -11.71 -5.74 -4.30
C SER A 181 -10.75 -6.90 -4.47
N LEU A 182 -10.42 -7.29 -5.71
CA LEU A 182 -9.45 -8.34 -6.01
C LEU A 182 -8.05 -7.96 -5.49
N CYS A 183 -7.59 -6.72 -5.70
CA CYS A 183 -6.32 -6.22 -5.18
C CYS A 183 -6.26 -6.31 -3.65
N SER A 184 -7.27 -5.77 -2.99
CA SER A 184 -7.35 -5.70 -1.53
C SER A 184 -7.46 -7.09 -0.88
N LEU A 185 -8.33 -7.96 -1.40
CA LEU A 185 -8.49 -9.32 -0.91
C LEU A 185 -7.22 -10.14 -1.11
N SER A 186 -6.61 -10.07 -2.30
CA SER A 186 -5.37 -10.79 -2.58
C SER A 186 -4.27 -10.39 -1.61
N SER A 187 -4.05 -9.09 -1.39
CA SER A 187 -3.05 -8.58 -0.46
C SER A 187 -3.34 -9.01 0.98
N SER A 188 -4.58 -8.91 1.43
CA SER A 188 -4.97 -9.26 2.80
C SER A 188 -4.82 -10.76 3.10
N ILE A 189 -5.27 -11.61 2.18
CA ILE A 189 -5.14 -13.06 2.30
C ILE A 189 -3.65 -13.45 2.25
N GLY A 190 -2.89 -12.87 1.33
CA GLY A 190 -1.45 -13.08 1.24
C GLY A 190 -0.73 -12.71 2.53
N ALA A 191 -1.04 -11.53 3.10
CA ALA A 191 -0.45 -11.07 4.36
C ALA A 191 -0.80 -11.99 5.54
N LEU A 192 -2.06 -12.41 5.65
CA LEU A 192 -2.51 -13.33 6.70
C LEU A 192 -1.73 -14.65 6.65
N ILE A 193 -1.64 -15.26 5.47
CA ILE A 193 -0.89 -16.51 5.26
C ILE A 193 0.60 -16.26 5.51
N GLY A 194 1.15 -15.19 4.96
CA GLY A 194 2.56 -14.83 5.08
C GLY A 194 3.00 -14.65 6.54
N PHE A 195 2.24 -13.90 7.34
CA PHE A 195 2.55 -13.74 8.76
C PHE A 195 2.39 -15.06 9.54
N SER A 196 1.37 -15.86 9.25
CA SER A 196 1.18 -17.16 9.89
C SER A 196 2.36 -18.11 9.67
N LEU A 197 2.96 -18.07 8.49
CA LEU A 197 4.08 -18.93 8.12
C LEU A 197 5.45 -18.31 8.45
N SER A 198 5.55 -16.99 8.60
CA SER A 198 6.82 -16.27 8.71
C SER A 198 7.67 -16.74 9.88
N GLY A 199 7.09 -16.83 11.07
CA GLY A 199 7.80 -17.29 12.28
C GLY A 199 8.26 -18.74 12.15
N ILE A 200 7.43 -19.60 11.54
CA ILE A 200 7.75 -21.02 11.31
C ILE A 200 8.96 -21.13 10.37
N PHE A 201 8.95 -20.39 9.26
CA PHE A 201 10.08 -20.44 8.31
C PHE A 201 11.36 -19.84 8.89
N VAL A 202 11.26 -18.73 9.64
CA VAL A 202 12.44 -18.17 10.33
C VAL A 202 13.01 -19.20 11.30
N HIS A 203 12.17 -19.95 12.04
CA HIS A 203 12.62 -20.98 12.96
C HIS A 203 13.29 -22.17 12.24
N LEU A 204 12.67 -22.67 11.16
CA LEU A 204 13.12 -23.89 10.49
C LEU A 204 14.37 -23.68 9.59
N ILE A 205 14.42 -22.59 8.85
CA ILE A 205 15.45 -22.36 7.83
C ILE A 205 16.30 -21.10 8.08
N GLY A 206 16.01 -20.37 9.15
CA GLY A 206 16.68 -19.12 9.48
C GLY A 206 16.25 -17.93 8.60
N PRO A 207 16.65 -16.70 8.97
CA PRO A 207 16.32 -15.50 8.19
C PRO A 207 16.89 -15.53 6.78
N GLU A 208 18.09 -16.05 6.59
CA GLU A 208 18.74 -16.18 5.28
C GLU A 208 18.00 -17.17 4.37
N GLY A 209 17.47 -18.26 4.95
CA GLY A 209 16.63 -19.21 4.22
C GLY A 209 15.31 -18.58 3.77
N VAL A 210 14.74 -17.69 4.58
CA VAL A 210 13.54 -16.93 4.21
C VAL A 210 13.79 -16.03 3.00
N TYR A 211 14.98 -15.40 2.90
CA TYR A 211 15.34 -14.67 1.69
C TYR A 211 15.43 -15.58 0.46
N GLY A 212 15.91 -16.81 0.63
CA GLY A 212 15.87 -17.82 -0.44
C GLY A 212 14.44 -18.11 -0.90
N LEU A 213 13.47 -18.26 0.02
CA LEU A 213 12.07 -18.45 -0.31
C LEU A 213 11.46 -17.22 -1.02
N LEU A 214 11.90 -16.02 -0.68
CA LEU A 214 11.42 -14.78 -1.32
C LEU A 214 11.79 -14.67 -2.81
N THR A 215 12.72 -15.48 -3.31
CA THR A 215 12.98 -15.56 -4.75
C THR A 215 11.77 -16.08 -5.54
N ILE A 216 10.90 -16.88 -4.90
CA ILE A 216 9.68 -17.43 -5.54
C ILE A 216 8.68 -16.33 -5.87
N PRO A 217 8.24 -15.46 -4.93
CA PRO A 217 7.41 -14.29 -5.25
C PRO A 217 7.99 -13.42 -6.37
N PHE A 218 9.28 -13.13 -6.34
CA PHE A 218 9.92 -12.35 -7.41
C PHE A 218 9.96 -13.09 -8.75
N GLY A 219 10.14 -14.41 -8.73
CA GLY A 219 10.02 -15.25 -9.92
C GLY A 219 8.60 -15.20 -10.53
N LEU A 220 7.58 -15.18 -9.68
CA LEU A 220 6.19 -15.04 -10.12
C LEU A 220 5.92 -13.64 -10.69
N VAL A 221 6.48 -12.57 -10.13
CA VAL A 221 6.44 -11.22 -10.72
C VAL A 221 7.09 -11.18 -12.10
N LEU A 222 8.24 -11.86 -12.27
CA LEU A 222 8.88 -12.00 -13.58
C LEU A 222 7.97 -12.73 -14.58
N LEU A 223 7.29 -13.81 -14.16
CA LEU A 223 6.33 -14.52 -15.00
C LEU A 223 5.13 -13.64 -15.38
N VAL A 224 4.68 -12.74 -14.49
CA VAL A 224 3.65 -11.74 -14.86
C VAL A 224 4.13 -10.91 -16.05
N GLY A 225 5.38 -10.43 -16.04
CA GLY A 225 5.95 -9.68 -17.18
C GLY A 225 6.00 -10.48 -18.48
N ILE A 226 6.14 -11.80 -18.40
CA ILE A 226 6.15 -12.69 -19.59
C ILE A 226 4.73 -12.93 -20.11
N PHE A 227 3.76 -13.21 -19.23
CA PHE A 227 2.42 -13.65 -19.60
C PHE A 227 1.41 -12.50 -19.75
N LEU A 228 1.69 -11.31 -19.22
CA LEU A 228 0.78 -10.17 -19.32
C LEU A 228 0.49 -9.85 -20.78
N ARG A 229 -0.78 -9.83 -21.15
CA ARG A 229 -1.22 -9.42 -22.48
C ARG A 229 -1.22 -7.90 -22.58
N GLU A 230 -0.33 -7.35 -23.37
CA GLU A 230 -0.17 -5.92 -23.59
C GLU A 230 -0.02 -5.64 -25.08
N PRO A 231 -0.77 -4.67 -25.66
CA PRO A 231 -0.60 -4.27 -27.06
C PRO A 231 0.73 -3.59 -27.29
N GLN A 232 1.38 -3.88 -28.42
CA GLN A 232 2.66 -3.29 -28.79
C GLN A 232 2.48 -1.91 -29.43
N THR A 233 3.19 -0.92 -28.98
CA THR A 233 3.22 0.44 -29.56
C THR A 233 4.41 0.56 -30.51
N PHE A 234 4.18 0.39 -31.81
CA PHE A 234 5.27 0.34 -32.82
C PHE A 234 5.88 1.72 -33.17
N ASN A 235 5.12 2.82 -33.06
CA ASN A 235 5.54 4.15 -33.52
C ASN A 235 5.71 5.15 -32.37
N PHE A 236 6.47 4.77 -31.35
CA PHE A 236 6.69 5.67 -30.22
C PHE A 236 7.77 6.72 -30.53
N ALA A 237 7.41 8.01 -30.43
CA ALA A 237 8.33 9.12 -30.64
C ALA A 237 9.20 9.34 -29.38
N TYR A 238 10.31 8.64 -29.26
CA TYR A 238 11.27 8.80 -28.14
C TYR A 238 11.75 10.24 -27.93
N GLY A 239 11.76 11.06 -28.97
CA GLY A 239 12.12 12.48 -28.88
C GLY A 239 11.19 13.34 -28.03
N GLN A 240 9.95 12.90 -27.81
CA GLN A 240 8.95 13.62 -27.01
C GLN A 240 8.94 13.19 -25.52
N VAL A 241 9.70 12.16 -25.14
CA VAL A 241 9.73 11.64 -23.75
C VAL A 241 10.13 12.72 -22.77
N ASN A 242 11.21 13.47 -23.07
CA ASN A 242 11.69 14.55 -22.20
C ASN A 242 10.66 15.67 -22.04
N GLN A 243 9.93 15.99 -23.10
CA GLN A 243 8.91 17.05 -23.07
C GLN A 243 7.70 16.59 -22.23
N LYS A 244 7.19 15.38 -22.42
CA LYS A 244 6.10 14.80 -21.61
C LYS A 244 6.49 14.73 -20.14
N PHE A 245 7.71 14.31 -19.85
CA PHE A 245 8.24 14.29 -18.49
C PHE A 245 8.27 15.68 -17.84
N LEU A 246 8.78 16.68 -18.57
CA LEU A 246 8.83 18.06 -18.09
C LEU A 246 7.44 18.67 -17.90
N ASP A 247 6.50 18.37 -18.78
CA ASP A 247 5.13 18.89 -18.69
C ASP A 247 4.37 18.25 -17.52
N ALA A 248 4.51 16.95 -17.30
CA ALA A 248 3.98 16.27 -16.11
C ALA A 248 4.60 16.87 -14.82
N ALA A 249 5.92 17.05 -14.77
CA ALA A 249 6.60 17.63 -13.62
C ALA A 249 6.16 19.08 -13.35
N LYS A 250 5.98 19.91 -14.40
CA LYS A 250 5.47 21.28 -14.29
C LYS A 250 4.04 21.32 -13.76
N THR A 251 3.18 20.43 -14.27
CA THR A 251 1.78 20.34 -13.83
C THR A 251 1.70 19.92 -12.37
N MET A 252 2.45 18.88 -11.98
CA MET A 252 2.55 18.45 -10.57
C MET A 252 3.02 19.59 -9.67
N TRP A 253 4.06 20.31 -10.07
CA TRP A 253 4.59 21.45 -9.31
C TRP A 253 3.61 22.61 -9.19
N LYS A 254 2.87 22.92 -10.27
CA LYS A 254 1.81 23.93 -10.26
C LYS A 254 0.68 23.55 -9.31
N THR A 255 0.23 22.27 -9.33
CA THR A 255 -0.79 21.74 -8.46
C THR A 255 -0.37 21.77 -7.00
N LEU A 256 0.88 21.36 -6.70
CA LEU A 256 1.42 21.41 -5.33
C LEU A 256 1.52 22.83 -4.75
N LYS A 257 1.63 23.88 -5.58
CA LYS A 257 1.64 25.26 -5.09
C LYS A 257 0.25 25.76 -4.65
N CYS A 258 -0.81 25.08 -5.02
CA CYS A 258 -2.15 25.45 -4.62
C CYS A 258 -2.34 25.25 -3.09
N PRO A 259 -2.85 26.26 -2.34
CA PRO A 259 -3.05 26.17 -0.90
C PRO A 259 -3.94 25.01 -0.48
N ASP A 260 -4.96 24.68 -1.28
CA ASP A 260 -5.90 23.58 -1.02
C ASP A 260 -5.28 22.20 -1.23
N VAL A 261 -4.08 22.14 -1.83
CA VAL A 261 -3.30 20.93 -2.05
C VAL A 261 -2.13 20.82 -1.07
N TRP A 262 -1.24 21.84 -0.99
CA TRP A 262 -0.05 21.72 -0.15
C TRP A 262 -0.35 21.65 1.34
N ARG A 263 -1.45 22.30 1.82
CA ARG A 263 -1.84 22.23 3.24
C ARG A 263 -2.18 20.80 3.68
N PRO A 264 -3.09 20.07 3.01
CA PRO A 264 -3.32 18.66 3.31
C PRO A 264 -2.05 17.80 3.16
N CYS A 265 -1.23 18.03 2.12
CA CYS A 265 0.05 17.33 1.94
C CYS A 265 0.98 17.52 3.14
N LEU A 266 1.09 18.74 3.66
CA LEU A 266 1.87 19.03 4.85
C LEU A 266 1.33 18.32 6.08
N TYR A 267 0.00 18.28 6.25
CA TYR A 267 -0.62 17.50 7.32
C TYR A 267 -0.31 16.01 7.18
N MET A 268 -0.43 15.43 5.99
CA MET A 268 -0.12 14.03 5.70
C MET A 268 1.32 13.71 6.13
N TYR A 269 2.29 14.48 5.63
CA TYR A 269 3.69 14.32 6.01
C TYR A 269 3.91 14.41 7.53
N LEU A 270 3.47 15.51 8.16
CA LEU A 270 3.72 15.77 9.58
C LEU A 270 3.00 14.78 10.48
N SER A 271 1.80 14.32 10.11
CA SER A 271 1.04 13.36 10.92
C SER A 271 1.74 12.00 11.04
N PHE A 272 2.55 11.62 10.06
CA PHE A 272 3.42 10.44 10.13
C PHE A 272 4.78 10.78 10.74
N ALA A 273 5.45 11.85 10.29
CA ALA A 273 6.79 12.20 10.71
C ALA A 273 6.92 12.44 12.24
N ILE A 274 5.92 13.11 12.83
CA ILE A 274 5.89 13.38 14.28
C ILE A 274 5.54 12.13 15.08
N SER A 275 4.77 11.20 14.51
CA SER A 275 4.37 9.93 15.14
C SER A 275 5.52 8.92 15.13
N LEU A 276 6.56 9.16 15.92
CA LEU A 276 7.80 8.37 15.90
C LEU A 276 7.56 6.86 15.93
N ASN A 277 8.24 6.14 15.04
CA ASN A 277 8.19 4.68 14.99
C ASN A 277 9.35 4.08 15.83
N ILE A 278 9.02 3.36 16.89
CA ILE A 278 9.98 2.68 17.78
C ILE A 278 9.77 1.17 17.78
N TYR A 279 9.20 0.64 16.70
CA TYR A 279 8.82 -0.77 16.60
C TYR A 279 9.98 -1.73 16.87
N GLU A 280 11.17 -1.45 16.35
CA GLU A 280 12.33 -2.29 16.59
C GLU A 280 12.71 -2.38 18.08
N GLY A 281 12.57 -1.29 18.85
CA GLY A 281 12.77 -1.31 20.29
C GLY A 281 11.80 -2.25 20.99
N MET A 282 10.52 -2.25 20.59
CA MET A 282 9.51 -3.16 21.10
C MET A 282 9.78 -4.60 20.68
N PHE A 283 10.10 -4.86 19.40
CA PHE A 283 10.42 -6.20 18.89
C PHE A 283 11.58 -6.85 19.63
N TYR A 284 12.68 -6.10 19.85
CA TYR A 284 13.84 -6.60 20.60
C TYR A 284 13.47 -6.92 22.05
N TRP A 285 12.64 -6.09 22.68
CA TRP A 285 12.16 -6.34 24.03
C TRP A 285 11.23 -7.55 24.12
N LEU A 286 10.27 -7.68 23.18
CA LEU A 286 9.33 -8.82 23.14
C LEU A 286 10.05 -10.17 22.99
N THR A 287 11.19 -10.18 22.32
CA THR A 287 12.01 -11.37 22.04
C THR A 287 13.20 -11.52 23.00
N ASP A 288 13.35 -10.64 24.00
CA ASP A 288 14.43 -10.74 25.00
C ASP A 288 14.04 -11.72 26.13
N SER A 289 14.99 -12.58 26.50
CA SER A 289 14.76 -13.63 27.49
C SER A 289 14.81 -13.15 28.95
N LYS A 290 15.36 -11.96 29.21
CA LYS A 290 15.60 -11.43 30.56
C LYS A 290 14.64 -10.31 30.93
N ALA A 291 14.46 -9.34 30.06
CA ALA A 291 13.66 -8.16 30.32
C ALA A 291 12.24 -8.27 29.75
N GLY A 292 12.07 -9.03 28.69
CA GLY A 292 10.83 -9.19 27.96
C GLY A 292 10.06 -10.48 28.22
N PRO A 293 8.98 -10.73 27.49
CA PRO A 293 8.19 -11.97 27.56
C PRO A 293 8.87 -13.17 26.88
N SER A 294 9.99 -12.99 26.19
CA SER A 294 10.75 -14.05 25.51
C SER A 294 9.94 -14.83 24.48
N PHE A 295 9.19 -14.14 23.63
CA PHE A 295 8.40 -14.79 22.60
C PHE A 295 9.26 -15.50 21.56
N SER A 296 8.83 -16.71 21.18
CA SER A 296 9.45 -17.47 20.08
C SER A 296 9.15 -16.82 18.73
N GLN A 297 9.90 -17.23 17.71
CA GLN A 297 9.73 -16.75 16.35
C GLN A 297 8.33 -17.03 15.81
N GLU A 298 7.80 -18.23 16.10
CA GLU A 298 6.44 -18.64 15.73
C GLU A 298 5.38 -17.78 16.42
N THR A 299 5.58 -17.48 17.71
CA THR A 299 4.66 -16.64 18.49
C THR A 299 4.59 -15.23 17.89
N ILE A 300 5.72 -14.63 17.51
CA ILE A 300 5.74 -13.34 16.82
C ILE A 300 4.97 -13.41 15.49
N GLY A 301 5.19 -14.46 14.69
CA GLY A 301 4.42 -14.68 13.46
C GLY A 301 2.91 -14.74 13.69
N TYR A 302 2.47 -15.49 14.70
CA TYR A 302 1.04 -15.58 15.06
C TYR A 302 0.46 -14.27 15.56
N ILE A 303 1.18 -13.51 16.39
CA ILE A 303 0.76 -12.18 16.85
C ILE A 303 0.51 -11.26 15.67
N LEU A 304 1.45 -11.19 14.72
CA LEU A 304 1.33 -10.37 13.53
C LEU A 304 0.22 -10.84 12.58
N SER A 305 0.00 -12.17 12.50
CA SER A 305 -1.09 -12.75 11.71
C SER A 305 -2.46 -12.33 12.25
N VAL A 306 -2.69 -12.48 13.55
CA VAL A 306 -3.94 -12.04 14.19
C VAL A 306 -4.07 -10.51 14.10
N GLY A 307 -2.97 -9.78 14.27
CA GLY A 307 -2.93 -8.34 14.06
C GLY A 307 -3.40 -7.92 12.67
N SER A 308 -3.10 -8.70 11.61
CA SER A 308 -3.56 -8.39 10.25
C SER A 308 -5.08 -8.48 10.10
N VAL A 309 -5.76 -9.33 10.88
CA VAL A 309 -7.23 -9.35 10.98
C VAL A 309 -7.74 -8.02 11.52
N GLY A 310 -7.04 -7.42 12.50
CA GLY A 310 -7.36 -6.07 13.00
C GLY A 310 -7.36 -5.02 11.90
N SER A 311 -6.40 -5.07 10.96
CA SER A 311 -6.39 -4.15 9.79
C SER A 311 -7.62 -4.34 8.91
N VAL A 312 -8.03 -5.57 8.64
CA VAL A 312 -9.23 -5.88 7.85
C VAL A 312 -10.49 -5.34 8.55
N LEU A 313 -10.62 -5.56 9.85
CA LEU A 313 -11.72 -5.01 10.65
C LEU A 313 -11.74 -3.49 10.61
N GLY A 314 -10.58 -2.83 10.69
CA GLY A 314 -10.47 -1.37 10.55
C GLY A 314 -10.96 -0.87 9.20
N ALA A 315 -10.61 -1.55 8.10
CA ALA A 315 -11.08 -1.21 6.76
C ALA A 315 -12.60 -1.41 6.60
N ILE A 316 -13.15 -2.50 7.12
CA ILE A 316 -14.59 -2.78 7.14
C ILE A 316 -15.33 -1.70 7.94
N PHE A 317 -14.84 -1.38 9.13
CA PHE A 317 -15.46 -0.37 9.99
C PHE A 317 -15.46 1.02 9.35
N PHE A 318 -14.35 1.38 8.66
CA PHE A 318 -14.31 2.61 7.86
C PHE A 318 -15.34 2.60 6.73
N GLN A 319 -15.37 1.52 5.94
CA GLN A 319 -16.24 1.43 4.76
C GLN A 319 -17.73 1.52 5.10
N TYR A 320 -18.17 0.86 6.16
CA TYR A 320 -19.59 0.79 6.51
C TYR A 320 -20.04 1.88 7.49
N GLY A 321 -19.14 2.39 8.34
CA GLY A 321 -19.50 3.32 9.40
C GLY A 321 -19.00 4.75 9.20
N LEU A 322 -17.81 4.95 8.62
CA LEU A 322 -17.10 6.21 8.72
C LEU A 322 -16.92 6.98 7.40
N LYS A 323 -17.02 6.34 6.24
CA LYS A 323 -16.68 6.91 4.93
C LYS A 323 -17.39 8.23 4.57
N ASN A 324 -18.57 8.47 5.13
CA ASN A 324 -19.39 9.65 4.82
C ASN A 324 -19.18 10.83 5.79
N HIS A 325 -18.26 10.69 6.76
CA HIS A 325 -17.99 11.75 7.73
C HIS A 325 -16.92 12.72 7.19
N PRO A 326 -16.95 14.00 7.62
CA PRO A 326 -15.95 14.99 7.22
C PRO A 326 -14.52 14.54 7.57
N PHE A 327 -13.58 14.78 6.66
CA PHE A 327 -12.17 14.34 6.83
C PHE A 327 -11.55 14.82 8.14
N ARG A 328 -11.82 16.07 8.54
CA ARG A 328 -11.23 16.66 9.74
C ARG A 328 -11.70 15.94 11.02
N ASP A 329 -12.96 15.58 11.11
CA ASP A 329 -13.52 14.86 12.26
C ASP A 329 -13.02 13.43 12.31
N LEU A 330 -12.93 12.76 11.15
CA LEU A 330 -12.35 11.42 11.05
C LEU A 330 -10.88 11.41 11.52
N LEU A 331 -10.08 12.33 11.01
CA LEU A 331 -8.67 12.44 11.37
C LEU A 331 -8.48 12.84 12.85
N PHE A 332 -9.38 13.64 13.41
CA PHE A 332 -9.36 13.92 14.84
C PHE A 332 -9.53 12.66 15.67
N TRP A 333 -10.60 11.91 15.44
CA TRP A 333 -10.92 10.71 16.23
C TRP A 333 -9.91 9.59 16.00
N THR A 334 -9.49 9.36 14.75
CA THR A 334 -8.51 8.31 14.45
C THR A 334 -7.13 8.62 15.00
N GLN A 335 -6.71 9.90 15.01
CA GLN A 335 -5.44 10.30 15.63
C GLN A 335 -5.47 10.17 17.15
N LEU A 336 -6.60 10.52 17.77
CA LEU A 336 -6.80 10.34 19.22
C LEU A 336 -6.79 8.85 19.59
N LEU A 337 -7.53 8.01 18.83
CA LEU A 337 -7.53 6.56 19.02
C LEU A 337 -6.13 5.95 18.86
N LEU A 338 -5.35 6.43 17.89
CA LEU A 338 -3.97 5.98 17.68
C LEU A 338 -3.06 6.31 18.88
N GLY A 339 -3.23 7.48 19.49
CA GLY A 339 -2.52 7.86 20.70
C GLY A 339 -2.95 7.01 21.90
N LEU A 340 -4.24 6.76 22.06
CA LEU A 340 -4.78 5.93 23.14
C LEU A 340 -4.39 4.46 23.01
N SER A 341 -4.48 3.89 21.78
CA SER A 341 -4.06 2.50 21.54
C SER A 341 -2.59 2.28 21.89
N GLY A 342 -1.73 3.24 21.60
CA GLY A 342 -0.32 3.15 21.97
C GLY A 342 -0.06 3.13 23.50
N MET A 343 -1.05 3.45 24.36
CA MET A 343 -0.91 3.27 25.80
C MET A 343 -0.95 1.81 26.22
N LEU A 344 -1.49 0.91 25.37
CA LEU A 344 -1.43 -0.53 25.64
C LEU A 344 0.01 -1.05 25.62
N ASP A 345 0.85 -0.58 24.71
CA ASP A 345 2.29 -0.86 24.74
C ASP A 345 2.93 -0.48 26.08
N LEU A 346 2.52 0.66 26.66
CA LEU A 346 3.02 1.11 27.96
C LEU A 346 2.57 0.19 29.11
N VAL A 347 1.31 -0.24 29.09
CA VAL A 347 0.76 -1.21 30.06
C VAL A 347 1.55 -2.51 30.00
N LEU A 348 1.88 -2.97 28.80
CA LEU A 348 2.65 -4.20 28.56
C LEU A 348 4.10 -4.08 29.10
N VAL A 349 4.83 -3.03 28.72
CA VAL A 349 6.23 -2.84 29.12
C VAL A 349 6.38 -2.61 30.63
N LEU A 350 5.41 -1.96 31.25
CA LEU A 350 5.36 -1.79 32.72
C LEU A 350 4.84 -3.04 33.44
N ARG A 351 4.54 -4.12 32.72
CA ARG A 351 4.01 -5.40 33.27
C ARG A 351 2.71 -5.24 34.06
N LEU A 352 1.91 -4.22 33.76
CA LEU A 352 0.63 -4.00 34.44
C LEU A 352 -0.42 -5.04 34.05
N ASN A 353 -0.35 -5.57 32.80
CA ASN A 353 -1.19 -6.68 32.33
C ASN A 353 -1.09 -7.90 33.27
N LEU A 354 0.10 -8.24 33.75
CA LEU A 354 0.31 -9.36 34.67
C LEU A 354 -0.32 -9.10 36.04
N LYS A 355 -0.31 -7.84 36.51
CA LYS A 355 -1.01 -7.46 37.75
C LYS A 355 -2.53 -7.57 37.62
N LEU A 356 -3.05 -7.42 36.40
CA LEU A 356 -4.46 -7.62 36.07
C LEU A 356 -4.80 -9.10 35.83
N GLY A 357 -3.83 -10.01 35.90
CA GLY A 357 -4.00 -11.45 35.67
C GLY A 357 -4.08 -11.82 34.18
N ILE A 358 -3.70 -10.91 33.25
CA ILE A 358 -3.73 -11.17 31.82
C ILE A 358 -2.33 -11.59 31.35
N PRO A 359 -2.16 -12.82 30.79
CA PRO A 359 -0.90 -13.29 30.24
C PRO A 359 -0.39 -12.40 29.11
N ASP A 360 0.94 -12.25 28.97
CA ASP A 360 1.59 -11.43 27.93
C ASP A 360 1.13 -11.80 26.53
N SER A 361 1.03 -13.09 26.22
CA SER A 361 0.64 -13.59 24.89
C SER A 361 -0.76 -13.12 24.46
N ILE A 362 -1.72 -13.17 25.37
CA ILE A 362 -3.08 -12.70 25.11
C ILE A 362 -3.11 -11.18 24.97
N PHE A 363 -2.40 -10.49 25.88
CA PHE A 363 -2.39 -9.04 25.89
C PHE A 363 -1.77 -8.47 24.62
N VAL A 364 -0.62 -9.02 24.15
CA VAL A 364 0.07 -8.56 22.94
C VAL A 364 -0.76 -8.80 21.69
N VAL A 365 -1.49 -9.91 21.59
CA VAL A 365 -2.41 -10.18 20.47
C VAL A 365 -3.52 -9.12 20.40
N ILE A 366 -4.10 -8.76 21.54
CA ILE A 366 -5.13 -7.70 21.62
C ILE A 366 -4.53 -6.35 21.25
N ASP A 367 -3.38 -6.02 21.81
CA ASP A 367 -2.67 -4.76 21.55
C ASP A 367 -2.32 -4.60 20.08
N GLU A 368 -1.67 -5.59 19.46
CA GLU A 368 -1.32 -5.55 18.03
C GLU A 368 -2.58 -5.45 17.15
N SER A 369 -3.66 -6.16 17.50
CA SER A 369 -4.92 -6.11 16.73
C SER A 369 -5.57 -4.72 16.79
N ILE A 370 -5.62 -4.11 17.98
CA ILE A 370 -6.17 -2.76 18.17
C ILE A 370 -5.25 -1.72 17.47
N SER A 371 -3.94 -1.84 17.62
CA SER A 371 -2.97 -0.94 17.00
C SER A 371 -3.05 -0.97 15.47
N ARG A 372 -3.20 -2.16 14.88
CA ARG A 372 -3.41 -2.34 13.43
C ARG A 372 -4.74 -1.80 12.95
N MET A 373 -5.81 -2.06 13.71
CA MET A 373 -7.15 -1.54 13.41
C MET A 373 -7.15 0.00 13.41
N THR A 374 -6.61 0.61 14.45
CA THR A 374 -6.55 2.08 14.56
C THR A 374 -5.62 2.70 13.53
N GLY A 375 -4.51 2.05 13.22
CA GLY A 375 -3.62 2.44 12.12
C GLY A 375 -4.34 2.46 10.77
N GLN A 376 -5.12 1.42 10.48
CA GLN A 376 -5.92 1.32 9.25
C GLN A 376 -7.01 2.39 9.20
N LEU A 377 -7.69 2.66 10.31
CA LEU A 377 -8.69 3.72 10.41
C LEU A 377 -8.09 5.11 10.16
N LYS A 378 -6.85 5.36 10.53
CA LYS A 378 -6.12 6.59 10.19
C LYS A 378 -5.71 6.64 8.72
N TRP A 379 -5.25 5.51 8.17
CA TRP A 379 -4.75 5.44 6.80
C TRP A 379 -5.85 5.67 5.76
N MET A 380 -7.03 5.09 5.96
CA MET A 380 -8.14 5.14 5.01
C MET A 380 -8.61 6.57 4.67
N PRO A 381 -8.89 7.48 5.63
CA PRO A 381 -9.26 8.86 5.30
C PRO A 381 -8.17 9.61 4.53
N LEU A 382 -6.89 9.36 4.82
CA LEU A 382 -5.77 9.99 4.10
C LEU A 382 -5.70 9.48 2.66
N LEU A 383 -5.94 8.20 2.43
CA LEU A 383 -5.99 7.61 1.10
C LEU A 383 -7.12 8.21 0.25
N VAL A 384 -8.32 8.34 0.84
CA VAL A 384 -9.47 8.98 0.17
C VAL A 384 -9.21 10.47 -0.08
N LEU A 385 -8.63 11.18 0.88
CA LEU A 385 -8.24 12.58 0.71
C LEU A 385 -7.24 12.73 -0.44
N SER A 386 -6.23 11.86 -0.51
CA SER A 386 -5.24 11.84 -1.60
C SER A 386 -5.89 11.67 -2.96
N SER A 387 -6.83 10.72 -3.11
CA SER A 387 -7.53 10.51 -4.37
C SER A 387 -8.34 11.72 -4.83
N ARG A 388 -8.89 12.52 -3.87
CA ARG A 388 -9.66 13.74 -4.14
C ARG A 388 -8.81 14.96 -4.50
N LEU A 389 -7.53 14.92 -4.15
CA LEU A 389 -6.56 15.99 -4.48
C LEU A 389 -5.93 15.81 -5.87
N CYS A 390 -6.19 14.69 -6.55
CA CYS A 390 -5.59 14.40 -7.85
C CYS A 390 -6.26 15.19 -8.97
N PRO A 391 -5.50 16.01 -9.75
CA PRO A 391 -6.05 16.74 -10.88
C PRO A 391 -6.36 15.79 -12.07
N PRO A 392 -7.39 16.12 -12.88
CA PRO A 392 -7.74 15.32 -14.04
C PRO A 392 -6.60 15.31 -15.07
N GLY A 393 -6.36 14.14 -15.66
CA GLY A 393 -5.34 13.91 -16.70
C GLY A 393 -3.97 13.46 -16.20
N ILE A 394 -3.66 13.61 -14.90
CA ILE A 394 -2.43 13.11 -14.26
C ILE A 394 -2.72 12.38 -12.94
N GLU A 395 -3.94 11.85 -12.80
CA GLU A 395 -4.43 11.29 -11.53
C GLU A 395 -3.47 10.24 -10.95
N GLY A 396 -3.03 9.27 -11.75
CA GLY A 396 -2.17 8.19 -11.29
C GLY A 396 -0.80 8.67 -10.82
N THR A 397 -0.14 9.52 -11.62
CA THR A 397 1.19 10.06 -11.27
C THR A 397 1.11 11.00 -10.06
N PHE A 398 0.05 11.81 -9.96
CA PHE A 398 -0.13 12.72 -8.83
C PHE A 398 -0.49 11.95 -7.55
N PHE A 399 -1.33 10.92 -7.65
CA PHE A 399 -1.61 10.02 -6.52
C PHE A 399 -0.34 9.34 -6.01
N ALA A 400 0.53 8.85 -6.91
CA ALA A 400 1.82 8.30 -6.53
C ALA A 400 2.71 9.33 -5.81
N LEU A 401 2.65 10.61 -6.20
CA LEU A 401 3.34 11.70 -5.50
C LEU A 401 2.80 11.91 -4.07
N LEU A 402 1.48 11.88 -3.89
CA LEU A 402 0.87 12.01 -2.56
C LEU A 402 1.24 10.83 -1.65
N MET A 403 1.23 9.61 -2.19
CA MET A 403 1.72 8.42 -1.46
C MET A 403 3.21 8.52 -1.10
N SER A 404 4.02 9.18 -1.94
CA SER A 404 5.42 9.44 -1.62
C SER A 404 5.60 10.44 -0.47
N ILE A 405 4.70 11.40 -0.34
CA ILE A 405 4.69 12.35 0.80
C ILE A 405 4.42 11.59 2.10
N ASP A 406 3.47 10.65 2.11
CA ASP A 406 3.22 9.77 3.25
C ASP A 406 4.44 8.90 3.57
N ASN A 407 5.06 8.30 2.55
CA ASN A 407 6.28 7.50 2.71
C ASN A 407 7.45 8.33 3.23
N ALA A 408 7.57 9.61 2.83
CA ALA A 408 8.55 10.54 3.41
C ALA A 408 8.29 10.77 4.91
N GLY A 409 7.02 10.90 5.30
CA GLY A 409 6.62 10.99 6.70
C GLY A 409 6.98 9.74 7.49
N LEU A 410 6.71 8.55 6.96
CA LEU A 410 7.06 7.26 7.57
C LEU A 410 8.58 7.07 7.68
N LEU A 411 9.35 7.51 6.68
CA LEU A 411 10.81 7.49 6.70
C LEU A 411 11.35 8.39 7.82
N SER A 412 10.86 9.62 7.90
CA SER A 412 11.22 10.58 8.97
C SER A 412 10.85 10.05 10.36
N SER A 413 9.70 9.40 10.47
CA SER A 413 9.23 8.71 11.68
C SER A 413 10.17 7.58 12.11
N SER A 414 10.65 6.78 11.17
CA SER A 414 11.59 5.69 11.42
C SER A 414 12.93 6.20 11.91
N TRP A 415 13.48 7.22 11.26
CA TRP A 415 14.75 7.83 11.69
C TRP A 415 14.63 8.56 13.02
N GLY A 416 13.53 9.32 13.21
CA GLY A 416 13.24 9.98 14.49
C GLY A 416 13.07 8.98 15.64
N GLY A 417 12.42 7.85 15.39
CA GLY A 417 12.28 6.75 16.34
C GLY A 417 13.62 6.08 16.68
N GLY A 418 14.44 5.81 15.67
CA GLY A 418 15.81 5.31 15.88
C GLY A 418 16.65 6.26 16.73
N LEU A 419 16.59 7.56 16.44
CA LEU A 419 17.26 8.59 17.23
C LEU A 419 16.76 8.61 18.69
N LEU A 420 15.44 8.52 18.91
CA LEU A 420 14.85 8.46 20.26
C LEU A 420 15.36 7.24 21.03
N LEU A 421 15.35 6.05 20.41
CA LEU A 421 15.90 4.84 21.04
C LEU A 421 17.39 4.98 21.38
N HIS A 422 18.16 5.62 20.49
CA HIS A 422 19.58 5.89 20.71
C HIS A 422 19.82 6.84 21.91
N ILE A 423 19.12 7.98 21.96
CA ILE A 423 19.22 8.97 23.05
C ILE A 423 18.85 8.35 24.40
N LEU A 424 17.80 7.54 24.43
CA LEU A 424 17.34 6.87 25.64
C LEU A 424 18.18 5.64 25.99
N LYS A 425 19.18 5.30 25.16
CA LYS A 425 20.08 4.15 25.37
C LYS A 425 19.30 2.82 25.45
N VAL A 426 18.25 2.67 24.65
CA VAL A 426 17.58 1.39 24.47
C VAL A 426 18.47 0.53 23.59
N THR A 427 19.04 -0.51 24.18
CA THR A 427 20.01 -1.42 23.52
C THR A 427 19.46 -2.84 23.46
N ARG A 428 20.21 -3.78 22.85
CA ARG A 428 19.85 -5.20 22.79
C ARG A 428 19.66 -5.88 24.15
N THR A 429 20.24 -5.29 25.21
CA THR A 429 20.27 -5.88 26.56
C THR A 429 19.75 -4.94 27.65
N GLN A 430 19.45 -3.70 27.32
CA GLN A 430 19.00 -2.68 28.27
C GLN A 430 17.73 -2.00 27.77
N PHE A 431 16.63 -2.24 28.46
CA PHE A 431 15.30 -1.76 28.10
C PHE A 431 14.66 -0.88 29.18
N GLU A 432 15.44 -0.48 30.20
CA GLU A 432 14.92 0.26 31.35
C GLU A 432 14.19 1.55 31.00
N LYS A 433 14.59 2.21 29.89
CA LYS A 433 13.96 3.46 29.41
C LYS A 433 13.01 3.26 28.24
N LEU A 434 12.67 2.01 27.87
CA LEU A 434 11.75 1.74 26.78
C LEU A 434 10.36 2.31 27.07
N TRP A 435 9.88 2.23 28.30
CA TRP A 435 8.61 2.86 28.71
C TRP A 435 8.57 4.36 28.43
N LEU A 436 9.71 5.06 28.62
CA LEU A 436 9.81 6.49 28.36
C LEU A 436 9.78 6.78 26.85
N ALA A 437 10.41 5.93 26.03
CA ALA A 437 10.32 6.01 24.57
C ALA A 437 8.86 5.87 24.10
N ILE A 438 8.12 4.90 24.66
CA ILE A 438 6.70 4.69 24.37
C ILE A 438 5.86 5.90 24.77
N LEU A 439 6.09 6.45 25.96
CA LEU A 439 5.38 7.61 26.46
C LEU A 439 5.59 8.83 25.55
N ILE A 440 6.85 9.14 25.21
CA ILE A 440 7.20 10.25 24.30
C ILE A 440 6.54 10.04 22.93
N ARG A 441 6.64 8.83 22.36
CA ARG A 441 5.99 8.49 21.11
C ARG A 441 4.48 8.74 21.17
N ASN A 442 3.80 8.32 22.24
CA ASN A 442 2.34 8.46 22.36
C ASN A 442 1.90 9.91 22.51
N ILE A 443 2.67 10.73 23.23
CA ILE A 443 2.44 12.19 23.30
C ILE A 443 2.60 12.80 21.90
N LEU A 444 3.66 12.45 21.18
CA LEU A 444 3.90 12.94 19.82
C LEU A 444 2.86 12.45 18.82
N ARG A 445 2.28 11.27 19.02
CA ARG A 445 1.15 10.77 18.19
C ARG A 445 -0.11 11.64 18.33
N VAL A 446 -0.31 12.32 19.43
CA VAL A 446 -1.44 13.23 19.62
C VAL A 446 -1.16 14.63 19.06
N ALA A 447 0.11 15.04 18.93
CA ALA A 447 0.50 16.36 18.46
C ALA A 447 -0.10 16.77 17.08
N PRO A 448 -0.28 15.89 16.07
CA PRO A 448 -0.92 16.26 14.81
C PRO A 448 -2.35 16.78 14.94
N LEU A 449 -3.05 16.58 16.07
CA LEU A 449 -4.35 17.20 16.33
C LEU A 449 -4.29 18.73 16.25
N CYS A 450 -3.18 19.34 16.68
CA CYS A 450 -2.95 20.78 16.59
C CYS A 450 -2.81 21.25 15.13
N LEU A 451 -2.56 20.34 14.18
CA LEU A 451 -2.35 20.64 12.75
C LEU A 451 -3.61 20.39 11.89
N LEU A 452 -4.73 19.97 12.49
CA LEU A 452 -5.97 19.67 11.77
C LEU A 452 -6.53 20.87 11.00
N PHE A 453 -6.13 22.09 11.33
CA PHE A 453 -6.51 23.29 10.55
C PHE A 453 -5.96 23.27 9.11
N LEU A 454 -4.94 22.46 8.83
CA LEU A 454 -4.39 22.27 7.48
C LEU A 454 -5.31 21.41 6.59
N VAL A 455 -6.21 20.61 7.19
CA VAL A 455 -7.14 19.75 6.45
C VAL A 455 -8.42 20.54 6.15
N PRO A 456 -8.96 20.47 4.91
CA PRO A 456 -10.20 21.14 4.56
C PRO A 456 -11.39 20.61 5.38
N ARG A 457 -12.41 21.45 5.59
CA ARG A 457 -13.67 21.08 6.27
C ARG A 457 -14.74 20.56 5.30
N THR A 458 -14.36 20.21 4.09
CA THR A 458 -15.28 19.76 3.05
C THR A 458 -15.77 18.34 3.30
N ASP A 459 -17.00 18.08 2.90
CA ASP A 459 -17.56 16.74 2.88
C ASP A 459 -16.80 15.85 1.88
N PRO A 460 -16.70 14.53 2.15
CA PRO A 460 -15.97 13.60 1.29
C PRO A 460 -16.46 13.57 -0.16
N ASN A 461 -17.68 14.05 -0.43
CA ASN A 461 -18.31 13.99 -1.75
C ASN A 461 -18.06 15.23 -2.63
N ILE A 462 -17.40 16.28 -2.10
CA ILE A 462 -17.14 17.52 -2.83
C ILE A 462 -15.72 17.49 -3.40
N THR A 463 -15.53 17.93 -4.66
CA THR A 463 -14.22 18.13 -5.27
C THR A 463 -13.49 19.28 -4.56
N ILE A 464 -12.27 19.00 -4.09
CA ILE A 464 -11.45 19.96 -3.33
C ILE A 464 -10.64 20.88 -4.27
N LEU A 465 -10.45 20.46 -5.52
CA LEU A 465 -9.64 21.18 -6.50
C LEU A 465 -10.32 22.47 -6.96
N PRO A 466 -9.58 23.61 -7.06
CA PRO A 466 -10.06 24.83 -7.66
C PRO A 466 -10.55 24.62 -9.09
N THR A 467 -11.60 25.31 -9.47
CA THR A 467 -12.24 25.24 -10.80
C THR A 467 -11.24 25.48 -11.94
N ASP A 468 -10.24 26.34 -11.72
CA ASP A 468 -9.19 26.66 -12.71
C ASP A 468 -8.25 25.49 -13.05
N LEU A 469 -8.13 24.51 -12.14
CA LEU A 469 -7.36 23.26 -12.36
C LEU A 469 -8.25 22.13 -12.87
N ALA A 470 -9.57 22.24 -12.70
CA ALA A 470 -10.55 21.29 -13.19
C ALA A 470 -10.95 21.50 -14.67
N ILE A 471 -10.84 22.72 -15.17
CA ILE A 471 -11.29 23.15 -16.51
C ILE A 471 -10.31 22.74 -17.63
N THR A 472 -9.15 22.15 -17.34
CA THR A 472 -8.19 21.73 -18.36
C THR A 472 -8.75 20.59 -19.28
N LYS A 473 -9.97 20.15 -19.07
CA LYS A 473 -10.66 19.15 -19.94
C LYS A 473 -11.34 19.72 -21.17
N GLU A 474 -11.60 21.03 -21.25
CA GLU A 474 -12.28 21.61 -22.42
C GLU A 474 -11.34 22.01 -23.57
N GLY A 475 -10.02 21.89 -23.38
CA GLY A 475 -9.01 22.21 -24.39
C GLY A 475 -8.17 21.04 -24.89
N ALA A 476 -8.38 19.83 -24.34
CA ALA A 476 -7.77 18.62 -24.87
C ALA A 476 -8.82 17.92 -25.77
N GLU A 477 -8.77 18.23 -27.05
CA GLU A 477 -9.48 17.50 -28.09
C GLU A 477 -9.27 15.99 -27.88
N THR A 478 -10.36 15.27 -27.70
CA THR A 478 -10.33 13.82 -27.62
C THR A 478 -9.81 13.26 -28.94
N PRO A 479 -9.05 12.16 -28.95
CA PRO A 479 -8.56 11.53 -30.20
C PRO A 479 -9.68 11.12 -31.17
N GLU A 480 -10.94 11.13 -30.72
CA GLU A 480 -12.13 10.87 -31.55
C GLU A 480 -12.47 12.03 -32.49
N THR A 481 -12.15 13.30 -32.11
CA THR A 481 -12.45 14.46 -32.98
C THR A 481 -11.49 14.53 -34.16
N GLU A 482 -10.23 14.13 -33.99
CA GLU A 482 -9.25 14.06 -35.08
C GLU A 482 -9.62 12.98 -36.12
N ASN A 483 -10.20 11.86 -35.67
CA ASN A 483 -10.68 10.82 -36.58
C ASN A 483 -11.95 11.21 -37.34
N ILE A 484 -12.82 12.04 -36.78
CA ILE A 484 -14.04 12.54 -37.42
C ILE A 484 -13.69 13.61 -38.48
N GLU A 485 -12.72 14.49 -38.18
CA GLU A 485 -12.22 15.44 -39.18
C GLU A 485 -11.48 14.75 -40.35
N LEU A 486 -10.66 13.73 -40.05
CA LEU A 486 -9.99 12.93 -41.08
C LEU A 486 -11.01 12.13 -41.97
N LEU A 487 -12.07 11.59 -41.40
CA LEU A 487 -13.14 10.90 -42.14
C LEU A 487 -13.93 11.89 -42.99
N SER A 488 -14.22 13.09 -42.52
CA SER A 488 -14.90 14.12 -43.29
C SER A 488 -14.04 14.71 -44.41
N LEU A 489 -12.72 14.71 -44.27
CA LEU A 489 -11.78 15.11 -45.36
C LEU A 489 -11.63 14.02 -46.41
N VAL A 490 -11.68 12.74 -46.03
CA VAL A 490 -11.64 11.62 -46.97
C VAL A 490 -12.94 11.52 -47.80
N GLU A 491 -14.12 11.70 -47.18
CA GLU A 491 -15.41 11.74 -47.90
C GLU A 491 -15.50 12.90 -48.90
N ASN A 492 -14.87 14.05 -48.60
CA ASN A 492 -14.83 15.17 -49.55
C ASN A 492 -13.80 15.01 -50.69
N MET A 493 -12.92 14.04 -50.65
CA MET A 493 -11.96 13.73 -51.73
C MET A 493 -12.47 12.70 -52.73
N ASP A 494 -13.40 11.81 -52.31
CA ASP A 494 -14.02 10.82 -53.23
C ASP A 494 -15.23 11.39 -53.99
N GLY A 495 -15.64 12.60 -53.74
CA GLY A 495 -16.77 13.27 -54.42
C GLY A 495 -16.39 14.22 -55.55
N ARG A 496 -15.17 14.13 -56.13
CA ARG A 496 -14.77 14.88 -57.33
C ARG A 496 -14.23 14.00 -58.43
#